data_55fc3d8ec7a0db384fbdcbfa4a060e17
#
_entry.id   55fc3d8ec7a0db384fbdcbfa4a060e17
#
_cell.length_a   1.000
_cell.length_b   1.000
_cell.length_c   1.000
_cell.angle_alpha   90.00
_cell.angle_beta   90.00
_cell.angle_gamma   90.00
#
_symmetry.space_group_name_H-M   'P 1'
#
loop_
_entity.id
_entity.type
_entity.pdbx_description
1 polymer ?
#
loop_
_entity_poly.entity_id
_entity_poly.type
_entity_poly.pdbx_seq_one_letter_code
_entity_poly.pdbx_strand_id
1 'polypeptide(L)'
;MQLISDINQDQFVKEVVEKSKTTPVLVDFWAPWCGPCKQLTPVLEKLVSKKNGKILLVKINVDENQGIAGQLNIQSIPTVYGFVDGRPVDAFQGAQPESKIEVMIDKLIEATPGNEIPKLLEEANSLFKEQKFEEAQKAYESLIALDPGNSIIISGLLRSLIQLNKANEAKEILLSLNDDILNEEEIIKIQKLLNSNTDTNDLSIVELESIVAGNPKDQEKRFELAKSYLSSNQTEKGFNELLYLFEQDPK
;
A
#
# COMPACT_ATOMS: atom_id res chain seq x y z
N MET A 1 16.57 12.29 -3.61
CA MET A 1 16.62 11.54 -4.88
C MET A 1 16.93 12.54 -6.00
N GLN A 2 17.85 12.25 -6.91
CA GLN A 2 18.18 13.15 -8.01
C GLN A 2 17.10 13.01 -9.09
N LEU A 3 16.40 14.10 -9.41
CA LEU A 3 15.27 14.08 -10.36
C LEU A 3 15.72 14.06 -11.82
N ILE A 4 16.92 14.59 -12.11
CA ILE A 4 17.47 14.76 -13.45
C ILE A 4 18.89 14.23 -13.44
N SER A 5 19.24 13.33 -14.36
CA SER A 5 20.56 12.73 -14.45
C SER A 5 21.01 12.55 -15.90
N ASP A 6 22.30 12.77 -16.16
CA ASP A 6 22.97 12.30 -17.37
C ASP A 6 23.55 10.92 -17.10
N ILE A 7 23.31 9.94 -17.97
CA ILE A 7 23.78 8.57 -17.80
C ILE A 7 24.44 8.04 -19.08
N ASN A 8 25.24 6.99 -18.90
CA ASN A 8 25.74 6.16 -20.00
C ASN A 8 24.87 4.89 -20.19
N GLN A 9 25.12 4.17 -21.29
CA GLN A 9 24.36 2.97 -21.63
C GLN A 9 24.43 1.85 -20.57
N ASP A 10 25.53 1.74 -19.82
CA ASP A 10 25.71 0.69 -18.79
C ASP A 10 24.80 0.91 -17.59
N GLN A 11 24.42 2.16 -17.36
CA GLN A 11 23.50 2.55 -16.28
C GLN A 11 22.02 2.44 -16.68
N PHE A 12 21.72 2.22 -17.97
CA PHE A 12 20.34 2.26 -18.49
C PHE A 12 19.40 1.31 -17.78
N VAL A 13 19.80 0.06 -17.56
CA VAL A 13 18.96 -0.93 -16.87
C VAL A 13 18.61 -0.43 -15.47
N LYS A 14 19.60 0.03 -14.71
CA LYS A 14 19.42 0.47 -13.33
C LYS A 14 18.61 1.78 -13.24
N GLU A 15 18.98 2.77 -14.04
CA GLU A 15 18.47 4.15 -13.91
C GLU A 15 17.14 4.35 -14.67
N VAL A 16 16.83 3.50 -15.65
CA VAL A 16 15.60 3.59 -16.44
C VAL A 16 14.68 2.40 -16.18
N VAL A 17 15.12 1.16 -16.48
CA VAL A 17 14.26 -0.03 -16.43
C VAL A 17 13.83 -0.32 -14.99
N GLU A 18 14.76 -0.38 -14.03
CA GLU A 18 14.41 -0.70 -12.64
C GLU A 18 13.68 0.44 -11.95
N LYS A 19 14.11 1.69 -12.14
CA LYS A 19 13.44 2.85 -11.53
C LYS A 19 12.03 3.05 -12.06
N SER A 20 11.78 2.77 -13.35
CA SER A 20 10.45 2.93 -13.93
C SER A 20 9.39 1.93 -13.42
N LYS A 21 9.77 0.94 -12.64
CA LYS A 21 8.84 0.05 -11.94
C LYS A 21 8.05 0.77 -10.82
N THR A 22 8.65 1.81 -10.25
CA THR A 22 8.04 2.57 -9.13
C THR A 22 7.79 4.04 -9.46
N THR A 23 8.60 4.63 -10.34
CA THR A 23 8.53 6.04 -10.71
C THR A 23 8.79 6.16 -12.19
N PRO A 24 7.88 6.73 -13.00
CA PRO A 24 8.06 6.81 -14.44
C PRO A 24 9.31 7.59 -14.80
N VAL A 25 9.95 7.23 -15.89
CA VAL A 25 11.20 7.85 -16.36
C VAL A 25 11.03 8.37 -17.78
N LEU A 26 11.29 9.68 -17.97
CA LEU A 26 11.53 10.25 -19.29
C LEU A 26 13.00 10.03 -19.66
N VAL A 27 13.24 9.58 -20.89
CA VAL A 27 14.59 9.39 -21.44
C VAL A 27 14.73 10.31 -22.63
N ASP A 28 15.58 11.35 -22.51
CA ASP A 28 15.92 12.31 -23.57
C ASP A 28 17.17 11.86 -24.30
N PHE A 29 17.03 11.44 -25.55
CA PHE A 29 18.14 11.13 -26.45
C PHE A 29 18.56 12.39 -27.22
N TRP A 30 19.77 12.86 -26.95
CA TRP A 30 20.28 14.13 -27.40
C TRP A 30 21.74 14.06 -27.89
N ALA A 31 22.25 15.13 -28.48
CA ALA A 31 23.67 15.33 -28.76
C ALA A 31 24.08 16.83 -28.66
N PRO A 32 25.37 17.12 -28.39
CA PRO A 32 25.86 18.52 -28.24
C PRO A 32 25.64 19.43 -29.46
N TRP A 33 25.66 18.85 -30.64
CA TRP A 33 25.46 19.58 -31.92
C TRP A 33 23.99 19.75 -32.31
N CYS A 34 23.05 19.11 -31.58
CA CYS A 34 21.63 19.14 -31.89
C CYS A 34 20.98 20.45 -31.40
N GLY A 35 20.73 21.35 -32.33
CA GLY A 35 20.05 22.65 -32.03
C GLY A 35 18.66 22.50 -31.38
N PRO A 36 17.75 21.67 -31.94
CA PRO A 36 16.43 21.43 -31.33
C PRO A 36 16.49 20.79 -29.94
N CYS A 37 17.50 19.92 -29.65
CA CYS A 37 17.69 19.37 -28.33
C CYS A 37 17.98 20.45 -27.28
N LYS A 38 18.80 21.44 -27.62
CA LYS A 38 19.12 22.56 -26.72
C LYS A 38 17.89 23.39 -26.32
N GLN A 39 16.85 23.37 -27.14
CA GLN A 39 15.57 24.05 -26.84
C GLN A 39 14.64 23.15 -26.04
N LEU A 40 14.62 21.85 -26.32
CA LEU A 40 13.73 20.87 -25.66
C LEU A 40 14.16 20.53 -24.24
N THR A 41 15.44 20.22 -24.02
CA THR A 41 15.95 19.77 -22.73
C THR A 41 15.59 20.69 -21.55
N PRO A 42 15.72 22.03 -21.62
CA PRO A 42 15.28 22.92 -20.54
C PRO A 42 13.77 22.87 -20.26
N VAL A 43 12.96 22.58 -21.28
CA VAL A 43 11.50 22.41 -21.10
C VAL A 43 11.20 21.12 -20.34
N LEU A 44 11.86 20.01 -20.70
CA LEU A 44 11.75 18.75 -19.99
C LEU A 44 12.17 18.90 -18.52
N GLU A 45 13.33 19.50 -18.27
CA GLU A 45 13.85 19.74 -16.92
C GLU A 45 12.89 20.57 -16.06
N LYS A 46 12.33 21.64 -16.63
CA LYS A 46 11.32 22.49 -15.99
C LYS A 46 10.05 21.69 -15.63
N LEU A 47 9.50 20.92 -16.58
CA LEU A 47 8.28 20.16 -16.38
C LEU A 47 8.46 19.03 -15.34
N VAL A 48 9.54 18.29 -15.43
CA VAL A 48 9.86 17.21 -14.46
C VAL A 48 10.05 17.79 -13.06
N SER A 49 10.76 18.93 -12.93
CA SER A 49 10.95 19.60 -11.63
C SER A 49 9.62 20.01 -10.99
N LYS A 50 8.63 20.47 -11.78
CA LYS A 50 7.28 20.82 -11.28
C LYS A 50 6.50 19.63 -10.72
N LYS A 51 6.81 18.38 -11.13
CA LYS A 51 6.10 17.19 -10.67
C LYS A 51 6.64 16.62 -9.34
N ASN A 52 7.59 17.32 -8.69
CA ASN A 52 8.06 17.03 -7.32
C ASN A 52 8.42 15.55 -7.06
N GLY A 53 9.16 14.93 -7.98
CA GLY A 53 9.65 13.55 -7.85
C GLY A 53 8.68 12.48 -8.33
N LYS A 54 7.49 12.84 -8.84
CA LYS A 54 6.55 11.87 -9.43
C LYS A 54 6.99 11.32 -10.79
N ILE A 55 8.04 11.88 -11.38
CA ILE A 55 8.66 11.43 -12.63
C ILE A 55 10.13 11.82 -12.60
N LEU A 56 10.98 11.01 -13.24
CA LEU A 56 12.42 11.25 -13.39
C LEU A 56 12.76 11.63 -14.83
N LEU A 57 13.84 12.38 -15.03
CA LEU A 57 14.43 12.67 -16.34
C LEU A 57 15.84 12.09 -16.42
N VAL A 58 16.05 11.25 -17.40
CA VAL A 58 17.36 10.71 -17.76
C VAL A 58 17.74 11.23 -19.13
N LYS A 59 18.97 11.75 -19.25
CA LYS A 59 19.50 12.26 -20.53
C LYS A 59 20.62 11.35 -21.01
N ILE A 60 20.61 11.01 -22.31
CA ILE A 60 21.58 10.10 -22.93
C ILE A 60 22.13 10.75 -24.19
N ASN A 61 23.45 11.02 -24.19
CA ASN A 61 24.16 11.48 -25.38
C ASN A 61 24.33 10.33 -26.38
N VAL A 62 23.70 10.41 -27.56
CA VAL A 62 23.72 9.34 -28.56
C VAL A 62 25.10 9.14 -29.19
N ASP A 63 25.95 10.15 -29.22
CA ASP A 63 27.31 10.05 -29.77
C ASP A 63 28.18 9.10 -28.92
N GLU A 64 27.98 9.14 -27.61
CA GLU A 64 28.72 8.36 -26.62
C GLU A 64 28.06 7.01 -26.30
N ASN A 65 26.76 6.84 -26.65
CA ASN A 65 25.94 5.72 -26.25
C ASN A 65 25.23 5.07 -27.46
N GLN A 66 25.97 4.79 -28.52
CA GLN A 66 25.44 4.26 -29.79
C GLN A 66 24.77 2.90 -29.64
N GLY A 67 25.20 2.06 -28.69
CA GLY A 67 24.64 0.75 -28.41
C GLY A 67 23.15 0.84 -27.99
N ILE A 68 22.83 1.64 -27.01
CA ILE A 68 21.44 1.80 -26.54
C ILE A 68 20.58 2.59 -27.55
N ALA A 69 21.17 3.58 -28.23
CA ALA A 69 20.50 4.30 -29.29
C ALA A 69 20.08 3.36 -30.44
N GLY A 70 20.95 2.42 -30.81
CA GLY A 70 20.66 1.39 -31.82
C GLY A 70 19.59 0.39 -31.35
N GLN A 71 19.66 -0.09 -30.11
CA GLN A 71 18.68 -1.02 -29.55
C GLN A 71 17.26 -0.44 -29.49
N LEU A 72 17.14 0.86 -29.20
CA LEU A 72 15.87 1.58 -29.15
C LEU A 72 15.48 2.22 -30.47
N ASN A 73 16.20 1.90 -31.57
CA ASN A 73 15.93 2.43 -32.92
C ASN A 73 15.86 3.95 -32.99
N ILE A 74 16.77 4.66 -32.30
CA ILE A 74 16.84 6.13 -32.36
C ILE A 74 17.34 6.56 -33.74
N GLN A 75 16.44 6.98 -34.62
CA GLN A 75 16.75 7.39 -35.99
C GLN A 75 17.01 8.91 -36.12
N SER A 76 16.49 9.68 -35.19
CA SER A 76 16.62 11.13 -35.17
C SER A 76 16.63 11.65 -33.74
N ILE A 77 17.23 12.81 -33.52
CA ILE A 77 17.22 13.53 -32.24
C ILE A 77 16.67 14.94 -32.35
N PRO A 78 16.00 15.48 -31.32
CA PRO A 78 15.71 14.81 -30.07
C PRO A 78 14.67 13.68 -30.23
N THR A 79 14.82 12.59 -29.48
CA THR A 79 13.78 11.58 -29.28
C THR A 79 13.62 11.37 -27.77
N VAL A 80 12.38 11.42 -27.32
CA VAL A 80 12.06 11.24 -25.90
C VAL A 80 11.15 10.02 -25.75
N TYR A 81 11.55 9.12 -24.87
CA TYR A 81 10.77 7.94 -24.46
C TYR A 81 10.23 8.13 -23.05
N GLY A 82 9.00 7.67 -22.80
CA GLY A 82 8.43 7.50 -21.47
C GLY A 82 8.43 6.03 -21.07
N PHE A 83 9.10 5.71 -19.96
CA PHE A 83 9.18 4.36 -19.40
C PHE A 83 8.30 4.25 -18.17
N VAL A 84 7.51 3.17 -18.11
CA VAL A 84 6.69 2.75 -16.96
C VAL A 84 6.80 1.24 -16.84
N ASP A 85 6.96 0.73 -15.64
CA ASP A 85 7.04 -0.70 -15.33
C ASP A 85 8.08 -1.44 -16.20
N GLY A 86 9.27 -0.85 -16.34
CA GLY A 86 10.41 -1.43 -17.04
C GLY A 86 10.35 -1.38 -18.57
N ARG A 87 9.33 -0.76 -19.18
CA ARG A 87 9.13 -0.75 -20.64
C ARG A 87 8.76 0.64 -21.16
N PRO A 88 9.10 0.94 -22.41
CA PRO A 88 8.63 2.16 -23.07
C PRO A 88 7.12 2.05 -23.35
N VAL A 89 6.36 3.07 -22.93
CA VAL A 89 4.89 3.12 -23.13
C VAL A 89 4.45 4.27 -24.00
N ASP A 90 5.27 5.33 -24.13
CA ASP A 90 5.01 6.48 -25.01
C ASP A 90 6.32 7.04 -25.52
N ALA A 91 6.29 7.72 -26.67
CA ALA A 91 7.46 8.37 -27.25
C ALA A 91 7.08 9.51 -28.19
N PHE A 92 8.00 10.47 -28.36
CA PHE A 92 7.92 11.44 -29.45
C PHE A 92 9.29 11.75 -30.03
N GLN A 93 9.32 12.24 -31.27
CA GLN A 93 10.51 12.70 -31.98
C GLN A 93 10.39 14.19 -32.31
N GLY A 94 11.53 14.89 -32.30
CA GLY A 94 11.61 16.32 -32.56
C GLY A 94 11.08 17.18 -31.42
N ALA A 95 11.15 18.49 -31.59
CA ALA A 95 10.61 19.44 -30.63
C ALA A 95 9.08 19.33 -30.56
N GLN A 96 8.52 19.36 -29.36
CA GLN A 96 7.08 19.34 -29.09
C GLN A 96 6.70 20.58 -28.26
N PRO A 97 5.46 21.08 -28.39
CA PRO A 97 4.94 22.10 -27.49
C PRO A 97 4.91 21.63 -26.03
N GLU A 98 5.20 22.55 -25.07
CA GLU A 98 5.22 22.28 -23.63
C GLU A 98 3.93 21.56 -23.17
N SER A 99 2.77 21.97 -23.69
CA SER A 99 1.47 21.37 -23.34
C SER A 99 1.34 19.90 -23.75
N LYS A 100 1.93 19.48 -24.87
CA LYS A 100 1.91 18.07 -25.29
C LYS A 100 2.83 17.22 -24.42
N ILE A 101 3.99 17.76 -24.06
CA ILE A 101 4.94 17.09 -23.17
C ILE A 101 4.31 16.92 -21.78
N GLU A 102 3.63 17.95 -21.28
CA GLU A 102 2.94 17.89 -19.99
C GLU A 102 1.84 16.81 -19.96
N VAL A 103 1.02 16.70 -21.02
CA VAL A 103 0.02 15.65 -21.18
C VAL A 103 0.66 14.25 -21.18
N MET A 104 1.79 14.08 -21.88
CA MET A 104 2.54 12.82 -21.86
C MET A 104 3.03 12.49 -20.44
N ILE A 105 3.64 13.47 -19.76
CA ILE A 105 4.13 13.30 -18.38
C ILE A 105 2.98 12.86 -17.46
N ASP A 106 1.82 13.51 -17.54
CA ASP A 106 0.68 13.17 -16.67
C ASP A 106 0.15 11.76 -16.95
N LYS A 107 0.08 11.35 -18.20
CA LYS A 107 -0.26 9.98 -18.58
C LYS A 107 0.74 8.94 -18.03
N LEU A 108 2.03 9.24 -18.08
CA LEU A 108 3.05 8.34 -17.54
C LEU A 108 2.93 8.20 -16.02
N ILE A 109 2.66 9.30 -15.33
CA ILE A 109 2.42 9.30 -13.88
C ILE A 109 1.16 8.48 -13.57
N GLU A 110 0.07 8.68 -14.29
CA GLU A 110 -1.18 7.93 -14.11
C GLU A 110 -1.02 6.42 -14.41
N ALA A 111 -0.20 6.06 -15.40
CA ALA A 111 0.04 4.67 -15.77
C ALA A 111 1.02 3.92 -14.84
N THR A 112 1.65 4.63 -13.90
CA THR A 112 2.63 4.03 -13.00
C THR A 112 1.92 3.14 -11.97
N PRO A 113 2.32 1.86 -11.82
CA PRO A 113 1.74 0.97 -10.81
C PRO A 113 1.79 1.60 -9.41
N GLY A 114 0.69 1.54 -8.70
CA GLY A 114 0.57 2.08 -7.34
C GLY A 114 0.32 3.59 -7.25
N ASN A 115 0.28 4.33 -8.37
CA ASN A 115 -0.05 5.77 -8.32
C ASN A 115 -1.52 6.02 -7.94
N GLU A 116 -2.39 5.04 -8.13
CA GLU A 116 -3.77 5.04 -7.67
C GLU A 116 -3.91 4.85 -6.15
N ILE A 117 -2.88 4.32 -5.46
CA ILE A 117 -2.94 3.99 -4.02
C ILE A 117 -3.40 5.18 -3.16
N PRO A 118 -2.88 6.42 -3.31
CA PRO A 118 -3.31 7.54 -2.49
C PRO A 118 -4.81 7.83 -2.61
N LYS A 119 -5.36 7.76 -3.84
CA LYS A 119 -6.79 7.97 -4.10
C LYS A 119 -7.65 6.85 -3.51
N LEU A 120 -7.27 5.61 -3.78
CA LEU A 120 -7.98 4.44 -3.24
C LEU A 120 -7.91 4.40 -1.70
N LEU A 121 -6.80 4.84 -1.12
CA LEU A 121 -6.66 4.96 0.33
C LEU A 121 -7.58 6.03 0.92
N GLU A 122 -7.74 7.16 0.24
CA GLU A 122 -8.69 8.20 0.63
C GLU A 122 -10.14 7.68 0.56
N GLU A 123 -10.49 6.94 -0.48
CA GLU A 123 -11.80 6.28 -0.62
C GLU A 123 -12.04 5.26 0.52
N ALA A 124 -11.07 4.39 0.82
CA ALA A 124 -11.14 3.44 1.93
C ALA A 124 -11.30 4.14 3.29
N ASN A 125 -10.54 5.21 3.52
CA ASN A 125 -10.66 6.03 4.73
C ASN A 125 -12.04 6.71 4.85
N SER A 126 -12.63 7.13 3.74
CA SER A 126 -13.98 7.72 3.72
C SER A 126 -15.04 6.68 4.08
N LEU A 127 -14.98 5.48 3.50
CA LEU A 127 -15.85 4.36 3.87
C LEU A 127 -15.77 4.04 5.38
N PHE A 128 -14.54 4.02 5.91
CA PHE A 128 -14.35 3.80 7.35
C PHE A 128 -15.00 4.89 8.21
N LYS A 129 -14.84 6.18 7.84
CA LYS A 129 -15.46 7.31 8.53
C LYS A 129 -16.99 7.29 8.45
N GLU A 130 -17.53 6.79 7.35
CA GLU A 130 -18.99 6.60 7.14
C GLU A 130 -19.53 5.35 7.87
N GLN A 131 -18.68 4.65 8.65
CA GLN A 131 -19.02 3.42 9.38
C GLN A 131 -19.41 2.24 8.49
N LYS A 132 -19.04 2.27 7.20
CA LYS A 132 -19.19 1.18 6.23
C LYS A 132 -18.01 0.22 6.34
N PHE A 133 -17.91 -0.47 7.47
CA PHE A 133 -16.70 -1.20 7.85
C PHE A 133 -16.41 -2.41 6.96
N GLU A 134 -17.44 -3.11 6.46
CA GLU A 134 -17.26 -4.22 5.52
C GLU A 134 -16.74 -3.76 4.16
N GLU A 135 -17.23 -2.61 3.68
CA GLU A 135 -16.76 -2.02 2.42
C GLU A 135 -15.33 -1.49 2.59
N ALA A 136 -15.05 -0.83 3.72
CA ALA A 136 -13.70 -0.37 4.06
C ALA A 136 -12.71 -1.54 4.16
N GLN A 137 -13.07 -2.66 4.82
CA GLN A 137 -12.26 -3.87 4.89
C GLN A 137 -11.84 -4.32 3.49
N LYS A 138 -12.80 -4.50 2.57
CA LYS A 138 -12.53 -4.94 1.19
C LYS A 138 -11.65 -3.96 0.41
N ALA A 139 -11.85 -2.65 0.62
CA ALA A 139 -11.03 -1.63 -0.01
C ALA A 139 -9.56 -1.69 0.48
N TYR A 140 -9.33 -1.85 1.80
CA TYR A 140 -7.99 -2.01 2.34
C TYR A 140 -7.34 -3.35 1.92
N GLU A 141 -8.09 -4.45 1.83
CA GLU A 141 -7.59 -5.73 1.32
C GLU A 141 -7.09 -5.60 -0.13
N SER A 142 -7.83 -4.89 -0.97
CA SER A 142 -7.43 -4.60 -2.35
C SER A 142 -6.16 -3.74 -2.40
N LEU A 143 -6.02 -2.77 -1.50
CA LEU A 143 -4.83 -1.91 -1.39
C LEU A 143 -3.60 -2.69 -0.90
N ILE A 144 -3.76 -3.64 0.03
CA ILE A 144 -2.66 -4.51 0.49
C ILE A 144 -2.11 -5.35 -0.67
N ALA A 145 -2.95 -5.77 -1.62
CA ALA A 145 -2.49 -6.49 -2.81
C ALA A 145 -1.59 -5.62 -3.72
N LEU A 146 -1.76 -4.29 -3.69
CA LEU A 146 -0.94 -3.33 -4.46
C LEU A 146 0.32 -2.90 -3.70
N ASP A 147 0.24 -2.77 -2.38
CA ASP A 147 1.35 -2.34 -1.50
C ASP A 147 1.32 -3.09 -0.16
N PRO A 148 1.83 -4.35 -0.12
CA PRO A 148 1.72 -5.23 1.04
C PRO A 148 2.46 -4.76 2.29
N GLY A 149 3.45 -3.86 2.13
CA GLY A 149 4.30 -3.37 3.21
C GLY A 149 3.83 -2.05 3.84
N ASN A 150 2.72 -1.50 3.39
CA ASN A 150 2.25 -0.19 3.82
C ASN A 150 1.52 -0.24 5.15
N SER A 151 2.16 0.21 6.22
CA SER A 151 1.62 0.21 7.58
C SER A 151 0.32 1.00 7.74
N ILE A 152 0.11 2.07 6.93
CA ILE A 152 -1.13 2.86 6.95
C ILE A 152 -2.30 2.04 6.41
N ILE A 153 -2.09 1.32 5.29
CA ILE A 153 -3.12 0.46 4.69
C ILE A 153 -3.44 -0.70 5.65
N ILE A 154 -2.41 -1.37 6.17
CA ILE A 154 -2.55 -2.46 7.13
C ILE A 154 -3.31 -1.99 8.37
N SER A 155 -2.97 -0.82 8.94
CA SER A 155 -3.67 -0.29 10.10
C SER A 155 -5.13 0.03 9.81
N GLY A 156 -5.47 0.47 8.59
CA GLY A 156 -6.83 0.68 8.14
C GLY A 156 -7.64 -0.62 8.11
N LEU A 157 -7.07 -1.70 7.57
CA LEU A 157 -7.68 -3.03 7.58
C LEU A 157 -7.90 -3.52 9.02
N LEU A 158 -6.88 -3.46 9.86
CA LEU A 158 -6.96 -3.91 11.26
C LEU A 158 -8.04 -3.16 12.03
N ARG A 159 -8.14 -1.84 11.85
CA ARG A 159 -9.21 -1.02 12.46
C ARG A 159 -10.59 -1.44 11.96
N SER A 160 -10.75 -1.72 10.69
CA SER A 160 -12.03 -2.19 10.12
C SER A 160 -12.44 -3.53 10.72
N LEU A 161 -11.51 -4.48 10.86
CA LEU A 161 -11.74 -5.78 11.49
C LEU A 161 -12.15 -5.63 12.96
N ILE A 162 -11.51 -4.73 13.72
CA ILE A 162 -11.89 -4.45 15.11
C ILE A 162 -13.33 -3.93 15.21
N GLN A 163 -13.73 -3.00 14.34
CA GLN A 163 -15.10 -2.48 14.33
C GLN A 163 -16.15 -3.52 13.93
N LEU A 164 -15.74 -4.54 13.16
CA LEU A 164 -16.58 -5.69 12.79
C LEU A 164 -16.60 -6.81 13.85
N ASN A 165 -16.01 -6.60 15.02
CA ASN A 165 -15.81 -7.61 16.06
C ASN A 165 -14.99 -8.84 15.61
N LYS A 166 -14.13 -8.68 14.61
CA LYS A 166 -13.23 -9.71 14.06
C LYS A 166 -11.81 -9.59 14.66
N ALA A 167 -11.73 -9.42 15.98
CA ALA A 167 -10.45 -9.19 16.67
C ALA A 167 -9.46 -10.36 16.48
N ASN A 168 -9.94 -11.60 16.32
CA ASN A 168 -9.07 -12.77 16.08
C ASN A 168 -8.41 -12.69 14.70
N GLU A 169 -9.14 -12.32 13.65
CA GLU A 169 -8.58 -12.10 12.31
C GLU A 169 -7.51 -10.99 12.34
N ALA A 170 -7.78 -9.90 13.07
CA ALA A 170 -6.81 -8.82 13.24
C ALA A 170 -5.52 -9.29 13.95
N LYS A 171 -5.62 -10.16 14.97
CA LYS A 171 -4.47 -10.77 15.66
C LYS A 171 -3.66 -11.68 14.74
N GLU A 172 -4.32 -12.50 13.92
CA GLU A 172 -3.65 -13.37 12.93
C GLU A 172 -2.85 -12.56 11.91
N ILE A 173 -3.40 -11.46 11.42
CA ILE A 173 -2.68 -10.56 10.53
C ILE A 173 -1.45 -9.98 11.23
N LEU A 174 -1.58 -9.47 12.46
CA LEU A 174 -0.44 -8.95 13.23
C LEU A 174 0.67 -9.97 13.42
N LEU A 175 0.32 -11.25 13.67
CA LEU A 175 1.30 -12.33 13.83
C LEU A 175 2.04 -12.67 12.52
N SER A 176 1.48 -12.33 11.38
CA SER A 176 2.09 -12.56 10.05
C SER A 176 3.02 -11.43 9.60
N LEU A 177 3.00 -10.27 10.29
CA LEU A 177 3.83 -9.12 9.92
C LEU A 177 5.28 -9.30 10.37
N ASN A 178 6.20 -8.70 9.60
CA ASN A 178 7.60 -8.65 9.97
C ASN A 178 7.87 -7.55 11.03
N ASP A 179 9.05 -7.61 11.67
CA ASP A 179 9.44 -6.68 12.74
C ASP A 179 9.48 -5.22 12.29
N ASP A 180 9.84 -4.94 11.04
CA ASP A 180 9.90 -3.57 10.52
C ASP A 180 8.51 -2.93 10.53
N ILE A 181 7.50 -3.64 10.05
CA ILE A 181 6.11 -3.17 10.04
C ILE A 181 5.53 -3.13 11.46
N LEU A 182 5.84 -4.13 12.30
CA LEU A 182 5.35 -4.18 13.69
C LEU A 182 5.83 -2.98 14.53
N ASN A 183 6.99 -2.40 14.20
CA ASN A 183 7.56 -1.24 14.87
C ASN A 183 7.05 0.11 14.32
N GLU A 184 6.21 0.12 13.29
CA GLU A 184 5.62 1.34 12.77
C GLU A 184 4.56 1.90 13.73
N GLU A 185 4.55 3.23 13.88
CA GLU A 185 3.70 3.94 14.87
C GLU A 185 2.22 3.59 14.76
N GLU A 186 1.71 3.47 13.52
CA GLU A 186 0.31 3.15 13.26
C GLU A 186 -0.05 1.73 13.71
N ILE A 187 0.84 0.77 13.54
CA ILE A 187 0.65 -0.62 13.98
C ILE A 187 0.74 -0.73 15.51
N ILE A 188 1.69 -0.04 16.13
CA ILE A 188 1.80 0.01 17.60
C ILE A 188 0.51 0.56 18.25
N LYS A 189 -0.12 1.57 17.63
CA LYS A 189 -1.42 2.09 18.10
C LYS A 189 -2.50 1.02 18.07
N ILE A 190 -2.55 0.20 17.00
CA ILE A 190 -3.54 -0.89 16.87
C ILE A 190 -3.26 -2.01 17.86
N GLN A 191 -2.01 -2.40 18.07
CA GLN A 191 -1.65 -3.40 19.08
C GLN A 191 -2.12 -2.99 20.47
N LYS A 192 -1.90 -1.72 20.85
CA LYS A 192 -2.40 -1.17 22.11
C LYS A 192 -3.92 -1.20 22.21
N LEU A 193 -4.62 -0.89 21.11
CA LEU A 193 -6.07 -0.92 21.05
C LEU A 193 -6.62 -2.36 21.22
N LEU A 194 -6.02 -3.33 20.56
CA LEU A 194 -6.38 -4.74 20.68
C LEU A 194 -6.09 -5.28 22.09
N ASN A 195 -4.98 -4.89 22.70
CA ASN A 195 -4.62 -5.28 24.05
C ASN A 195 -5.52 -4.60 25.08
N SER A 196 -5.89 -3.33 24.92
CA SER A 196 -6.82 -2.65 25.84
C SER A 196 -8.26 -3.17 25.73
N ASN A 197 -8.67 -3.69 24.59
CA ASN A 197 -9.94 -4.39 24.44
C ASN A 197 -9.88 -5.85 25.01
N THR A 198 -8.68 -6.37 25.30
CA THR A 198 -8.45 -7.64 26.00
C THR A 198 -8.23 -7.45 27.51
N ASP A 199 -8.10 -6.22 28.01
CA ASP A 199 -8.01 -5.90 29.44
C ASP A 199 -9.36 -5.99 30.20
N THR A 200 -10.43 -6.42 29.54
CA THR A 200 -11.49 -7.14 30.20
C THR A 200 -11.13 -8.62 30.19
N ASN A 201 -10.32 -9.06 31.14
CA ASN A 201 -10.18 -10.46 31.62
C ASN A 201 -10.76 -11.56 30.69
N ASP A 202 -10.39 -11.61 29.42
CA ASP A 202 -10.73 -12.74 28.56
C ASP A 202 -9.75 -13.89 28.86
N LEU A 203 -10.01 -14.54 30.01
CA LEU A 203 -9.45 -15.85 30.29
C LEU A 203 -9.82 -16.79 29.13
N SER A 204 -8.87 -17.55 28.66
CA SER A 204 -9.16 -18.56 27.62
C SER A 204 -10.29 -19.49 28.07
N ILE A 205 -11.02 -20.10 27.15
CA ILE A 205 -12.08 -21.05 27.48
C ILE A 205 -11.56 -22.12 28.47
N VAL A 206 -10.33 -22.61 28.30
CA VAL A 206 -9.70 -23.62 29.16
C VAL A 206 -9.46 -23.06 30.56
N GLU A 207 -9.03 -21.82 30.70
CA GLU A 207 -8.83 -21.19 32.01
C GLU A 207 -10.17 -20.91 32.68
N LEU A 208 -11.18 -20.44 31.94
CA LEU A 208 -12.53 -20.26 32.47
C LEU A 208 -13.17 -21.56 32.87
N GLU A 209 -13.02 -22.65 32.08
CA GLU A 209 -13.45 -24.01 32.47
C GLU A 209 -12.82 -24.45 33.79
N SER A 210 -11.51 -24.20 33.95
CA SER A 210 -10.77 -24.55 35.18
C SER A 210 -11.26 -23.76 36.39
N ILE A 211 -11.49 -22.44 36.22
CA ILE A 211 -12.00 -21.56 37.29
C ILE A 211 -13.42 -21.99 37.71
N VAL A 212 -14.31 -22.19 36.73
CA VAL A 212 -15.69 -22.64 36.98
C VAL A 212 -15.74 -24.03 37.59
N ALA A 213 -14.84 -24.94 37.19
CA ALA A 213 -14.73 -26.26 37.84
C ALA A 213 -14.28 -26.15 39.30
N GLY A 214 -13.36 -25.23 39.62
CA GLY A 214 -12.90 -24.98 40.98
C GLY A 214 -13.91 -24.21 41.85
N ASN A 215 -14.73 -23.37 41.27
CA ASN A 215 -15.81 -22.63 41.96
C ASN A 215 -17.11 -22.62 41.13
N PRO A 216 -17.91 -23.71 41.19
CA PRO A 216 -19.11 -23.87 40.36
C PRO A 216 -20.22 -22.80 40.59
N LYS A 217 -20.15 -22.04 41.69
CA LYS A 217 -21.13 -21.03 42.05
C LYS A 217 -20.74 -19.62 41.63
N ASP A 218 -19.60 -19.45 40.99
CA ASP A 218 -19.15 -18.15 40.46
C ASP A 218 -19.95 -17.78 39.20
N GLN A 219 -21.05 -17.06 39.40
CA GLN A 219 -21.98 -16.68 38.36
C GLN A 219 -21.30 -15.78 37.31
N GLU A 220 -20.37 -14.90 37.73
CA GLU A 220 -19.68 -13.99 36.84
C GLU A 220 -18.77 -14.75 35.89
N LYS A 221 -17.95 -15.65 36.39
CA LYS A 221 -17.03 -16.46 35.57
C LYS A 221 -17.76 -17.48 34.69
N ARG A 222 -18.90 -18.00 35.13
CA ARG A 222 -19.77 -18.81 34.27
C ARG A 222 -20.36 -18.02 33.14
N PHE A 223 -20.79 -16.76 33.37
CA PHE A 223 -21.30 -15.90 32.33
C PHE A 223 -20.23 -15.54 31.31
N GLU A 224 -18.99 -15.27 31.77
CA GLU A 224 -17.84 -15.10 30.89
C GLU A 224 -17.57 -16.36 30.05
N LEU A 225 -17.60 -17.55 30.64
CA LEU A 225 -17.44 -18.82 29.95
C LEU A 225 -18.53 -19.04 28.90
N ALA A 226 -19.78 -18.73 29.23
CA ALA A 226 -20.90 -18.82 28.29
C ALA A 226 -20.68 -17.90 27.07
N LYS A 227 -20.27 -16.65 27.29
CA LYS A 227 -19.94 -15.71 26.20
C LYS A 227 -18.79 -16.22 25.34
N SER A 228 -17.73 -16.74 25.95
CA SER A 228 -16.58 -17.28 25.25
C SER A 228 -16.93 -18.51 24.39
N TYR A 229 -17.80 -19.40 24.87
CA TYR A 229 -18.31 -20.50 24.06
C TYR A 229 -19.14 -20.03 22.88
N LEU A 230 -20.05 -19.05 23.08
CA LEU A 230 -20.90 -18.53 22.02
C LEU A 230 -20.07 -17.82 20.93
N SER A 231 -19.09 -17.03 21.34
CA SER A 231 -18.17 -16.34 20.40
C SER A 231 -17.27 -17.30 19.61
N SER A 232 -16.97 -18.48 20.19
CA SER A 232 -16.17 -19.55 19.56
C SER A 232 -17.02 -20.58 18.79
N ASN A 233 -18.29 -20.24 18.46
CA ASN A 233 -19.23 -21.11 17.75
C ASN A 233 -19.55 -22.45 18.45
N GLN A 234 -19.28 -22.58 19.77
CA GLN A 234 -19.64 -23.70 20.62
C GLN A 234 -21.01 -23.46 21.27
N THR A 235 -22.02 -23.27 20.44
CA THR A 235 -23.34 -22.75 20.81
C THR A 235 -24.02 -23.59 21.88
N GLU A 236 -23.95 -24.91 21.80
CA GLU A 236 -24.56 -25.83 22.76
C GLU A 236 -23.97 -25.68 24.17
N LYS A 237 -22.64 -25.59 24.28
CA LYS A 237 -21.97 -25.38 25.56
C LYS A 237 -22.30 -24.01 26.15
N GLY A 238 -22.32 -22.98 25.34
CA GLY A 238 -22.67 -21.62 25.75
C GLY A 238 -24.10 -21.55 26.30
N PHE A 239 -25.05 -22.17 25.64
CA PHE A 239 -26.45 -22.23 26.12
C PHE A 239 -26.57 -23.02 27.41
N ASN A 240 -25.83 -24.11 27.58
CA ASN A 240 -25.86 -24.92 28.83
C ASN A 240 -25.38 -24.11 30.04
N GLU A 241 -24.32 -23.29 29.89
CA GLU A 241 -23.87 -22.40 30.96
C GLU A 241 -24.89 -21.27 31.27
N LEU A 242 -25.53 -20.71 30.26
CA LEU A 242 -26.58 -19.74 30.48
C LEU A 242 -27.83 -20.33 31.15
N LEU A 243 -28.21 -21.54 30.78
CA LEU A 243 -29.32 -22.26 31.39
C LEU A 243 -29.05 -22.56 32.88
N TYR A 244 -27.84 -22.99 33.18
CA TYR A 244 -27.43 -23.19 34.58
C TYR A 244 -27.55 -21.91 35.42
N LEU A 245 -27.10 -20.77 34.86
CA LEU A 245 -27.21 -19.46 35.54
C LEU A 245 -28.67 -19.06 35.78
N PHE A 246 -29.54 -19.27 34.78
CA PHE A 246 -30.97 -18.98 34.90
C PHE A 246 -31.67 -19.84 35.94
N GLU A 247 -31.30 -21.12 36.08
CA GLU A 247 -31.85 -22.01 37.08
C GLU A 247 -31.43 -21.63 38.52
N GLN A 248 -30.27 -20.97 38.68
CA GLN A 248 -29.81 -20.51 40.00
C GLN A 248 -30.47 -19.19 40.47
N ASP A 249 -30.87 -18.33 39.55
CA ASP A 249 -31.58 -17.06 39.84
C ASP A 249 -32.64 -16.74 38.76
N PRO A 250 -33.84 -17.36 38.88
CA PRO A 250 -34.91 -17.25 37.88
C PRO A 250 -35.73 -15.95 37.92
N LYS A 251 -35.12 -14.83 38.34
CA LYS A 251 -35.81 -13.51 38.36
C LYS A 251 -35.73 -12.76 37.04
#